data_9d7f56a7fb01268df91ac2879a5f4469
#
_entry.id   9d7f56a7fb01268df91ac2879a5f4469
#
_cell.length_a   1.000
_cell.length_b   1.000
_cell.length_c   1.000
_cell.angle_alpha   90.00
_cell.angle_beta   90.00
_cell.angle_gamma   90.00
#
_symmetry.space_group_name_H-M   'P 1'
#
loop_
_entity.id
_entity.type
_entity.pdbx_description
1 polymer ?
#
loop_
_entity_poly.entity_id
_entity_poly.type
_entity_poly.pdbx_seq_one_letter_code
_entity_poly.pdbx_strand_id
1 'polypeptide(L)' 'MDLGTVERQTIELVMHETDWNKAKAARRLGITRMQLYTRLRKYGLESAAAS' A
#
# COMPACT_ATOMS: atom_id res chain seq x y z
N MET A 1 5.96 -13.72 14.06
CA MET A 1 5.28 -12.77 13.17
C MET A 1 6.23 -12.37 12.05
N ASP A 2 5.77 -12.45 10.83
CA ASP A 2 6.57 -12.20 9.64
C ASP A 2 6.54 -10.71 9.29
N LEU A 3 7.71 -10.13 9.00
CA LEU A 3 7.80 -8.72 8.64
C LEU A 3 7.00 -8.41 7.37
N GLY A 4 6.97 -9.33 6.42
CA GLY A 4 6.20 -9.16 5.21
C GLY A 4 4.70 -9.07 5.49
N THR A 5 4.21 -9.86 6.44
CA THR A 5 2.81 -9.83 6.83
C THR A 5 2.47 -8.50 7.50
N VAL A 6 3.36 -8.01 8.37
CA VAL A 6 3.15 -6.72 9.05
C VAL A 6 3.13 -5.59 8.04
N GLU A 7 4.06 -5.59 7.09
CA GLU A 7 4.12 -4.56 6.06
C GLU A 7 2.86 -4.55 5.20
N ARG A 8 2.40 -5.74 4.79
CA ARG A 8 1.19 -5.85 3.98
C ARG A 8 -0.02 -5.30 4.72
N GLN A 9 -0.17 -5.65 6.00
CA GLN A 9 -1.28 -5.18 6.80
C GLN A 9 -1.26 -3.66 6.96
N THR A 10 -0.08 -3.09 7.18
CA THR A 10 0.07 -1.66 7.33
C THR A 10 -0.31 -0.93 6.04
N ILE A 11 0.18 -1.41 4.90
CA ILE A 11 -0.14 -0.81 3.61
C ILE A 11 -1.64 -0.90 3.33
N GLU A 12 -2.22 -2.05 3.58
CA GLU A 12 -3.64 -2.27 3.36
C GLU A 12 -4.48 -1.30 4.20
N LEU A 13 -4.12 -1.15 5.47
CA LEU A 13 -4.81 -0.23 6.36
C LEU A 13 -4.74 1.20 5.84
N VAL A 14 -3.55 1.64 5.46
CA VAL A 14 -3.36 3.02 4.98
C VAL A 14 -4.12 3.23 3.67
N MET A 15 -4.16 2.23 2.79
CA MET A 15 -4.93 2.33 1.56
C MET A 15 -6.41 2.52 1.86
N HIS A 16 -6.95 1.77 2.82
CA HIS A 16 -8.35 1.92 3.22
C HIS A 16 -8.60 3.30 3.82
N GLU A 17 -7.69 3.78 4.66
CA GLU A 17 -7.84 5.08 5.31
C GLU A 17 -7.77 6.24 4.32
N THR A 18 -7.12 6.05 3.20
CA THR A 18 -6.99 7.09 2.17
C THR A 18 -7.91 6.85 0.98
N ASP A 19 -8.88 5.95 1.12
CA ASP A 19 -9.81 5.59 0.04
C ASP A 19 -9.06 5.19 -1.23
N TRP A 20 -7.98 4.42 -1.06
CA TRP A 20 -7.15 3.91 -2.14
C TRP A 20 -6.49 5.01 -2.98
N ASN A 21 -6.32 6.19 -2.39
CA ASN A 21 -5.58 7.28 -3.02
C ASN A 21 -4.08 7.02 -2.86
N LYS A 22 -3.44 6.58 -3.92
CA LYS A 22 -2.05 6.13 -3.85
C LYS A 22 -1.09 7.26 -3.48
N ALA A 23 -1.33 8.46 -3.99
CA ALA A 23 -0.47 9.60 -3.67
C ALA A 23 -0.53 9.93 -2.17
N LYS A 24 -1.74 9.95 -1.61
CA LYS A 24 -1.92 10.20 -0.18
C LYS A 24 -1.31 9.08 0.66
N ALA A 25 -1.56 7.84 0.24
CA ALA A 25 -1.04 6.68 0.98
C ALA A 25 0.48 6.67 1.01
N ALA A 26 1.11 6.92 -0.13
CA ALA A 26 2.57 6.98 -0.21
C ALA A 26 3.13 8.06 0.71
N ARG A 27 2.51 9.23 0.70
CA ARG A 27 2.92 10.33 1.57
C ARG A 27 2.80 9.96 3.04
N ARG A 28 1.70 9.32 3.40
CA ARG A 28 1.46 8.91 4.78
C ARG A 28 2.44 7.84 5.23
N LEU A 29 2.82 6.94 4.32
CA LEU A 29 3.77 5.87 4.59
C LEU A 29 5.23 6.35 4.54
N GLY A 30 5.47 7.56 4.03
CA GLY A 30 6.83 8.08 3.91
C GLY A 30 7.63 7.44 2.79
N ILE A 31 6.98 7.02 1.73
CA ILE A 31 7.63 6.41 0.57
C ILE A 31 7.17 7.09 -0.71
N THR A 32 7.87 6.82 -1.82
CA THR A 32 7.46 7.35 -3.11
C THR A 32 6.26 6.57 -3.65
N ARG A 33 5.55 7.18 -4.61
CA ARG A 33 4.44 6.49 -5.27
C ARG A 33 4.93 5.23 -5.99
N MET A 34 6.10 5.31 -6.62
CA MET A 34 6.68 4.15 -7.31
C MET A 34 6.95 3.01 -6.33
N GLN A 35 7.48 3.34 -5.15
CA GLN A 35 7.72 2.33 -4.12
C GLN A 35 6.41 1.71 -3.66
N LEU A 36 5.37 2.53 -3.52
CA LEU A 36 4.06 2.02 -3.13
C LEU A 36 3.49 1.07 -4.20
N TYR A 37 3.60 1.45 -5.47
CA TYR A 37 3.12 0.59 -6.56
C TYR A 37 3.83 -0.77 -6.54
N THR A 38 5.14 -0.76 -6.33
CA THR A 38 5.92 -1.98 -6.25
C THR A 38 5.42 -2.87 -5.11
N ARG A 39 5.14 -2.29 -3.96
CA ARG A 39 4.67 -3.04 -2.81
C ARG A 39 3.24 -3.56 -3.00
N LEU A 40 2.36 -2.77 -3.59
CA LEU A 40 1.01 -3.22 -3.88
C LEU A 40 1.03 -4.44 -4.80
N ARG A 41 1.90 -4.42 -5.80
CA ARG A 41 2.05 -5.55 -6.71
C ARG A 41 2.61 -6.77 -5.98
N LYS A 42 3.62 -6.54 -5.14
CA LYS A 42 4.27 -7.61 -4.40
C LYS A 42 3.28 -8.35 -3.50
N TYR A 43 2.37 -7.63 -2.88
CA TYR A 43 1.44 -8.21 -1.92
C TYR A 43 0.07 -8.55 -2.53
N GLY A 44 -0.06 -8.38 -3.82
CA GLY A 44 -1.31 -8.71 -4.49
C GLY A 44 -2.47 -7.77 -4.19
N LEU A 45 -2.16 -6.54 -3.81
CA LEU A 45 -3.17 -5.53 -3.49
C LEU A 45 -3.47 -4.61 -4.67
N GLU A 46 -2.76 -4.78 -5.77
CA GLU A 46 -2.87 -3.91 -6.93
C GLU A 46 -4.26 -3.97 -7.58
N SER A 47 -4.85 -5.15 -7.62
CA SER A 47 -6.15 -5.32 -8.26
C SER A 47 -7.24 -4.49 -7.57
N ALA A 48 -7.18 -4.37 -6.26
CA ALA A 48 -8.14 -3.55 -5.52
C ALA A 48 -7.95 -2.07 -5.83
N ALA A 49 -6.71 -1.65 -6.09
CA ALA A 49 -6.40 -0.27 -6.41
C ALA A 49 -6.69 0.08 -7.87
N ALA A 50 -6.81 -0.91 -8.73
CA ALA A 50 -7.02 -0.69 -10.16
C ALA A 50 -8.48 -0.52 -10.54
N SER A 51 -9.37 -0.88 -9.67
CA SER A 51 -10.81 -0.80 -9.94
C SER A 51 -11.35 0.63 -9.95
#